data_5e8194675d747f07ea9698e30158ddb5
#
_entry.id   5e8194675d747f07ea9698e30158ddb5
#
_cell.length_a   1.000
_cell.length_b   1.000
_cell.length_c   1.000
_cell.angle_alpha   90.00
_cell.angle_beta   90.00
_cell.angle_gamma   90.00
#
_symmetry.space_group_name_H-M   'P 1'
#
loop_
_entity.id
_entity.type
_entity.pdbx_description
1 polymer ?
#
loop_
_entity_poly.entity_id
_entity_poly.type
_entity_poly.pdbx_seq_one_letter_code
_entity_poly.pdbx_strand_id
1 'polypeptide(L)'
;TAYNGKVLLTGEVATEQGRQIAVQTAERSLDVASVINELAVMENAGIGQRLSDSSLATKVRSRLVTTENVYLSQMKVVVERGVVYLMGIVTPQENELALKVASRVSGAAKVISYCDIMSAERIAQRMRDIQGQQNQ
;
A
#
# COMPACT_ATOMS: atom_id res chain seq x y z
N THR A 1 -5.78 2.30 4.71
CA THR A 1 -4.33 2.18 4.92
C THR A 1 -3.65 3.50 4.63
N ALA A 2 -2.75 3.90 5.48
CA ALA A 2 -2.04 5.16 5.35
C ALA A 2 -0.53 4.95 5.40
N TYR A 3 0.20 5.72 4.60
CA TYR A 3 1.65 5.75 4.63
C TYR A 3 2.14 7.13 4.18
N ASN A 4 2.94 7.78 5.04
CA ASN A 4 3.58 9.07 4.73
C ASN A 4 2.58 10.15 4.28
N GLY A 5 1.43 10.25 4.97
CA GLY A 5 0.37 11.21 4.64
C GLY A 5 -0.50 10.84 3.44
N LYS A 6 -0.18 9.76 2.75
CA LYS A 6 -0.98 9.22 1.65
C LYS A 6 -1.92 8.15 2.20
N VAL A 7 -3.20 8.30 1.96
CA VAL A 7 -4.23 7.35 2.40
C VAL A 7 -4.76 6.58 1.20
N LEU A 8 -4.71 5.26 1.31
CA LEU A 8 -5.29 4.34 0.32
C LEU A 8 -6.60 3.78 0.88
N LEU A 9 -7.70 4.05 0.19
CA LEU A 9 -9.02 3.50 0.51
C LEU A 9 -9.28 2.31 -0.40
N THR A 10 -9.47 1.15 0.20
CA THR A 10 -9.80 -0.10 -0.50
C THR A 10 -11.01 -0.75 0.11
N GLY A 11 -11.58 -1.71 -0.59
CA GLY A 11 -12.75 -2.46 -0.15
C GLY A 11 -14.00 -2.09 -0.91
N GLU A 12 -15.15 -2.46 -0.36
CA GLU A 12 -16.44 -2.26 -1.01
C GLU A 12 -17.30 -1.30 -0.19
N VAL A 13 -18.06 -0.47 -0.90
CA VAL A 13 -19.13 0.35 -0.32
C VAL A 13 -20.41 0.09 -1.09
N ALA A 14 -21.54 0.14 -0.41
CA ALA A 14 -22.81 -0.24 -0.99
C ALA A 14 -23.32 0.77 -2.04
N THR A 15 -22.96 2.04 -1.90
CA THR A 15 -23.45 3.12 -2.76
C THR A 15 -22.35 4.08 -3.19
N GLU A 16 -22.57 4.76 -4.30
CA GLU A 16 -21.68 5.84 -4.77
C GLU A 16 -21.61 6.97 -3.75
N GLN A 17 -22.72 7.29 -3.11
CA GLN A 17 -22.77 8.30 -2.06
C GLN A 17 -21.87 7.90 -0.88
N GLY A 18 -21.90 6.63 -0.48
CA GLY A 18 -21.02 6.11 0.56
C GLY A 18 -19.54 6.24 0.19
N ARG A 19 -19.21 6.00 -1.08
CA ARG A 19 -17.84 6.16 -1.57
C ARG A 19 -17.39 7.62 -1.46
N GLN A 20 -18.22 8.56 -1.89
CA GLN A 20 -17.91 9.99 -1.80
C GLN A 20 -17.71 10.43 -0.36
N ILE A 21 -18.56 9.98 0.55
CA ILE A 21 -18.45 10.30 1.99
C ILE A 21 -17.13 9.77 2.56
N ALA A 22 -16.76 8.54 2.20
CA ALA A 22 -15.50 7.95 2.67
C ALA A 22 -14.28 8.75 2.21
N VAL A 23 -14.26 9.15 0.94
CA VAL A 23 -13.18 9.97 0.37
C VAL A 23 -13.10 11.33 1.07
N GLN A 24 -14.23 12.02 1.23
CA GLN A 24 -14.27 13.32 1.88
C GLN A 24 -13.82 13.24 3.35
N THR A 25 -14.24 12.20 4.06
CA THR A 25 -13.85 12.00 5.45
C THR A 25 -12.34 11.80 5.56
N ALA A 26 -11.77 11.00 4.67
CA ALA A 26 -10.32 10.78 4.65
C ALA A 26 -9.55 12.08 4.32
N GLU A 27 -10.04 12.86 3.36
CA GLU A 27 -9.41 14.13 2.96
C GLU A 27 -9.39 15.17 4.08
N ARG A 28 -10.37 15.12 4.98
CA ARG A 28 -10.49 16.06 6.10
C ARG A 28 -9.70 15.65 7.33
N SER A 29 -9.13 14.45 7.33
CA SER A 29 -8.36 13.96 8.47
C SER A 29 -7.04 14.72 8.58
N LEU A 30 -6.55 14.87 9.82
CA LEU A 30 -5.28 15.53 10.07
C LEU A 30 -4.12 14.75 9.45
N ASP A 31 -3.12 15.46 8.97
CA ASP A 31 -1.88 14.91 8.42
C ASP A 31 -2.06 14.12 7.12
N VAL A 32 -3.22 14.24 6.45
CA VAL A 32 -3.45 13.62 5.16
C VAL A 32 -3.03 14.58 4.05
N ALA A 33 -2.03 14.17 3.27
CA ALA A 33 -1.56 14.93 2.10
C ALA A 33 -2.37 14.59 0.85
N SER A 34 -2.74 13.32 0.69
CA SER A 34 -3.52 12.86 -0.47
C SER A 34 -4.31 11.61 -0.14
N VAL A 35 -5.39 11.38 -0.91
CA VAL A 35 -6.23 10.21 -0.80
C VAL A 35 -6.28 9.51 -2.15
N ILE A 36 -6.02 8.21 -2.15
CA ILE A 36 -6.18 7.35 -3.33
C ILE A 36 -7.44 6.53 -3.12
N ASN A 37 -8.41 6.69 -4.02
CA ASN A 37 -9.68 6.00 -3.93
C ASN A 37 -9.70 4.78 -4.85
N GLU A 38 -9.59 3.60 -4.25
CA GLU A 38 -9.73 2.31 -4.92
C GLU A 38 -10.95 1.55 -4.38
N LEU A 39 -11.93 2.28 -3.83
CA LEU A 39 -13.17 1.68 -3.36
C LEU A 39 -14.03 1.23 -4.53
N ALA A 40 -14.61 0.04 -4.41
CA ALA A 40 -15.59 -0.48 -5.35
C ALA A 40 -16.99 -0.28 -4.80
N VAL A 41 -17.93 0.15 -5.64
CA VAL A 41 -19.36 0.27 -5.26
C VAL A 41 -20.00 -1.06 -5.60
N MET A 42 -20.23 -1.89 -4.58
CA MET A 42 -20.79 -3.22 -4.72
C MET A 42 -21.09 -3.81 -3.36
N GLU A 43 -21.69 -5.00 -3.33
CA GLU A 43 -21.90 -5.72 -2.09
C GLU A 43 -20.57 -6.09 -1.42
N ASN A 44 -20.58 -6.18 -0.10
CA ASN A 44 -19.40 -6.53 0.67
C ASN A 44 -18.84 -7.89 0.24
N ALA A 45 -17.51 -8.00 0.26
CA ALA A 45 -16.83 -9.26 -0.01
C ALA A 45 -17.24 -10.31 1.02
N GLY A 46 -17.44 -11.54 0.56
CA GLY A 46 -17.71 -12.67 1.45
C GLY A 46 -16.49 -13.06 2.26
N ILE A 47 -16.72 -13.88 3.29
CA ILE A 47 -15.65 -14.38 4.16
C ILE A 47 -14.56 -15.11 3.34
N GLY A 48 -14.97 -15.90 2.35
CA GLY A 48 -14.03 -16.63 1.49
C GLY A 48 -13.07 -15.69 0.74
N GLN A 49 -13.59 -14.58 0.20
CA GLN A 49 -12.76 -13.60 -0.49
C GLN A 49 -11.79 -12.91 0.47
N ARG A 50 -12.24 -12.58 1.67
CA ARG A 50 -11.39 -11.94 2.69
C ARG A 50 -10.27 -12.87 3.15
N LEU A 51 -10.55 -14.16 3.33
CA LEU A 51 -9.55 -15.16 3.69
C LEU A 51 -8.54 -15.35 2.56
N SER A 52 -9.01 -15.39 1.31
CA SER A 52 -8.16 -15.49 0.13
C SER A 52 -7.23 -14.28 0.03
N ASP A 53 -7.75 -13.08 0.22
CA ASP A 53 -6.95 -11.84 0.19
C ASP A 53 -5.92 -11.81 1.31
N SER A 54 -6.30 -12.24 2.51
CA SER A 54 -5.39 -12.31 3.66
C SER A 54 -4.25 -13.30 3.41
N SER A 55 -4.57 -14.45 2.83
CA SER A 55 -3.58 -15.46 2.44
C SER A 55 -2.62 -14.90 1.37
N LEU A 56 -3.16 -14.22 0.38
CA LEU A 56 -2.36 -13.60 -0.69
C LEU A 56 -1.44 -12.52 -0.12
N ALA A 57 -1.94 -11.68 0.78
CA ALA A 57 -1.12 -10.65 1.44
C ALA A 57 0.07 -11.28 2.18
N THR A 58 -0.17 -12.39 2.88
CA THR A 58 0.89 -13.11 3.59
C THR A 58 1.94 -13.65 2.62
N LYS A 59 1.50 -14.25 1.52
CA LYS A 59 2.41 -14.78 0.49
C LYS A 59 3.26 -13.68 -0.14
N VAL A 60 2.64 -12.53 -0.47
CA VAL A 60 3.36 -11.39 -1.05
C VAL A 60 4.42 -10.87 -0.07
N ARG A 61 4.04 -10.67 1.19
CA ARG A 61 4.99 -10.21 2.22
C ARG A 61 6.15 -11.18 2.38
N SER A 62 5.87 -12.49 2.41
CA SER A 62 6.89 -13.52 2.54
C SER A 62 7.89 -13.48 1.39
N ARG A 63 7.40 -13.27 0.17
CA ARG A 63 8.28 -13.17 -1.00
C ARG A 63 9.10 -11.90 -0.97
N LEU A 64 8.50 -10.76 -0.59
CA LEU A 64 9.22 -9.50 -0.53
C LEU A 64 10.29 -9.50 0.57
N VAL A 65 9.99 -10.06 1.74
CA VAL A 65 10.95 -10.09 2.85
C VAL A 65 12.17 -10.95 2.55
N THR A 66 12.03 -11.96 1.68
CA THR A 66 13.14 -12.83 1.27
C THR A 66 13.84 -12.36 0.00
N THR A 67 13.34 -11.29 -0.62
CA THR A 67 13.94 -10.73 -1.84
C THR A 67 15.07 -9.78 -1.46
N GLU A 68 16.26 -10.04 -1.99
CA GLU A 68 17.41 -9.18 -1.78
C GLU A 68 17.14 -7.79 -2.38
N ASN A 69 17.56 -6.75 -1.66
CA ASN A 69 17.41 -5.33 -2.03
C ASN A 69 15.96 -4.81 -2.00
N VAL A 70 15.05 -5.53 -1.35
CA VAL A 70 13.71 -5.03 -1.01
C VAL A 70 13.59 -4.97 0.51
N TYR A 71 13.20 -3.81 1.03
CA TYR A 71 13.11 -3.57 2.47
C TYR A 71 11.64 -3.38 2.87
N LEU A 72 11.03 -4.47 3.33
CA LEU A 72 9.61 -4.51 3.68
C LEU A 72 9.24 -3.54 4.79
N SER A 73 10.21 -3.19 5.66
CA SER A 73 10.00 -2.21 6.73
C SER A 73 9.60 -0.83 6.21
N GLN A 74 9.89 -0.53 4.94
CA GLN A 74 9.56 0.74 4.29
C GLN A 74 8.37 0.61 3.35
N MET A 75 7.69 -0.52 3.38
CA MET A 75 6.57 -0.83 2.48
C MET A 75 5.38 -1.37 3.25
N LYS A 76 4.19 -1.10 2.73
CA LYS A 76 2.94 -1.73 3.16
C LYS A 76 2.33 -2.47 1.99
N VAL A 77 1.78 -3.64 2.28
CA VAL A 77 1.08 -4.47 1.28
C VAL A 77 -0.39 -4.54 1.68
N VAL A 78 -1.26 -4.18 0.76
CA VAL A 78 -2.71 -4.26 0.93
C VAL A 78 -3.26 -5.12 -0.21
N VAL A 79 -4.12 -6.07 0.12
CA VAL A 79 -4.76 -6.92 -0.88
C VAL A 79 -6.27 -6.81 -0.75
N GLU A 80 -6.93 -6.49 -1.86
CA GLU A 80 -8.39 -6.43 -1.96
C GLU A 80 -8.83 -7.06 -3.27
N ARG A 81 -9.67 -8.09 -3.18
CA ARG A 81 -10.25 -8.76 -4.34
C ARG A 81 -9.19 -9.26 -5.34
N GLY A 82 -8.09 -9.78 -4.81
CA GLY A 82 -6.98 -10.30 -5.61
C GLY A 82 -6.05 -9.25 -6.20
N VAL A 83 -6.34 -7.96 -5.98
CA VAL A 83 -5.45 -6.87 -6.41
C VAL A 83 -4.51 -6.52 -5.27
N VAL A 84 -3.23 -6.49 -5.57
CA VAL A 84 -2.17 -6.17 -4.61
C VAL A 84 -1.78 -4.70 -4.77
N TYR A 85 -1.85 -3.96 -3.68
CA TYR A 85 -1.43 -2.55 -3.63
C TYR A 85 -0.19 -2.43 -2.77
N LEU A 86 0.83 -1.77 -3.30
CA LEU A 86 2.08 -1.50 -2.57
C LEU A 86 2.15 -0.02 -2.24
N MET A 87 2.47 0.30 -0.99
CA MET A 87 2.70 1.67 -0.53
C MET A 87 4.04 1.70 0.20
N GLY A 88 4.68 2.84 0.20
CA GLY A 88 5.95 3.02 0.89
C GLY A 88 6.81 4.07 0.25
N ILE A 89 8.04 4.17 0.71
CA ILE A 89 9.07 5.04 0.15
C ILE A 89 10.19 4.15 -0.34
N VAL A 90 10.43 4.14 -1.65
CA VAL A 90 11.36 3.21 -2.30
C VAL A 90 12.17 3.90 -3.37
N THR A 91 13.29 3.30 -3.74
CA THR A 91 14.05 3.70 -4.94
C THR A 91 13.34 3.18 -6.19
N PRO A 92 13.66 3.72 -7.38
CA PRO A 92 13.12 3.18 -8.63
C PRO A 92 13.40 1.69 -8.79
N GLN A 93 14.60 1.24 -8.43
CA GLN A 93 15.00 -0.16 -8.54
C GLN A 93 14.21 -1.06 -7.59
N GLU A 94 14.02 -0.62 -6.35
CA GLU A 94 13.21 -1.35 -5.37
C GLU A 94 11.75 -1.46 -5.82
N ASN A 95 11.20 -0.39 -6.38
CA ASN A 95 9.82 -0.37 -6.87
C ASN A 95 9.64 -1.38 -8.00
N GLU A 96 10.54 -1.38 -8.97
CA GLU A 96 10.51 -2.32 -10.09
C GLU A 96 10.61 -3.76 -9.62
N LEU A 97 11.54 -4.04 -8.72
CA LEU A 97 11.76 -5.37 -8.18
C LEU A 97 10.56 -5.86 -7.36
N ALA A 98 10.00 -4.99 -6.52
CA ALA A 98 8.83 -5.33 -5.71
C ALA A 98 7.61 -5.64 -6.60
N LEU A 99 7.36 -4.86 -7.64
CA LEU A 99 6.30 -5.12 -8.60
C LEU A 99 6.48 -6.47 -9.30
N LYS A 100 7.69 -6.76 -9.72
CA LYS A 100 8.02 -8.01 -10.40
C LYS A 100 7.80 -9.22 -9.49
N VAL A 101 8.30 -9.15 -8.26
CA VAL A 101 8.17 -10.24 -7.28
C VAL A 101 6.71 -10.45 -6.90
N ALA A 102 5.99 -9.39 -6.59
CA ALA A 102 4.58 -9.49 -6.19
C ALA A 102 3.70 -10.03 -7.33
N SER A 103 3.96 -9.64 -8.56
CA SER A 103 3.19 -10.09 -9.72
C SER A 103 3.33 -11.59 -10.00
N ARG A 104 4.39 -12.21 -9.51
CA ARG A 104 4.64 -13.65 -9.68
C ARG A 104 4.03 -14.52 -8.59
N VAL A 105 3.45 -13.90 -7.57
CA VAL A 105 2.80 -14.65 -6.49
C VAL A 105 1.49 -15.21 -7.00
N SER A 106 1.29 -16.52 -6.77
CA SER A 106 0.06 -17.21 -7.16
C SER A 106 -1.15 -16.58 -6.48
N GLY A 107 -2.16 -16.23 -7.26
CA GLY A 107 -3.39 -15.60 -6.77
C GLY A 107 -3.43 -14.09 -6.99
N ALA A 108 -2.30 -13.45 -7.28
CA ALA A 108 -2.26 -12.02 -7.59
C ALA A 108 -2.82 -11.78 -9.00
N ALA A 109 -4.01 -11.19 -9.08
CA ALA A 109 -4.62 -10.83 -10.36
C ALA A 109 -3.96 -9.60 -10.96
N LYS A 110 -3.55 -8.66 -10.11
CA LYS A 110 -2.95 -7.39 -10.52
C LYS A 110 -2.13 -6.83 -9.38
N VAL A 111 -1.04 -6.13 -9.69
CA VAL A 111 -0.23 -5.42 -8.70
C VAL A 111 -0.12 -3.96 -9.11
N ILE A 112 -0.42 -3.07 -8.18
CA ILE A 112 -0.35 -1.62 -8.40
C ILE A 112 0.55 -1.03 -7.31
N SER A 113 1.54 -0.23 -7.71
CA SER A 113 2.39 0.49 -6.79
C SER A 113 1.92 1.93 -6.63
N TYR A 114 1.66 2.31 -5.40
CA TYR A 114 1.44 3.70 -4.99
C TYR A 114 2.58 4.18 -4.11
N CYS A 115 3.77 3.59 -4.26
CA CYS A 115 4.95 4.00 -3.53
C CYS A 115 5.44 5.37 -3.96
N ASP A 116 5.98 6.11 -3.00
CA ASP A 116 6.73 7.34 -3.28
C ASP A 116 8.15 6.94 -3.69
N ILE A 117 8.56 7.34 -4.87
CA ILE A 117 9.85 6.94 -5.44
C ILE A 117 10.86 8.06 -5.23
N MET A 118 11.96 7.74 -4.58
CA MET A 118 13.02 8.69 -4.25
C MET A 118 14.38 8.07 -4.50
N SER A 119 15.43 8.91 -4.66
CA SER A 119 16.79 8.42 -4.73
C SER A 119 17.23 7.83 -3.38
N ALA A 120 18.22 6.95 -3.42
CA ALA A 120 18.77 6.35 -2.20
C ALA A 120 19.32 7.42 -1.26
N GLU A 121 19.96 8.46 -1.80
CA GLU A 121 20.50 9.58 -1.02
C GLU A 121 19.39 10.36 -0.33
N ARG A 122 18.29 10.61 -1.01
CA ARG A 122 17.15 11.33 -0.44
C ARG A 122 16.48 10.52 0.67
N ILE A 123 16.34 9.22 0.48
CA ILE A 123 15.80 8.33 1.51
C ILE A 123 16.70 8.35 2.75
N ALA A 124 18.01 8.24 2.57
CA ALA A 124 18.97 8.28 3.66
C ALA A 124 18.92 9.62 4.41
N GLN A 125 18.81 10.73 3.70
CA GLN A 125 18.67 12.06 4.32
C GLN A 125 17.39 12.17 5.15
N ARG A 126 16.29 11.68 4.62
CA ARG A 126 15.02 11.66 5.32
C ARG A 126 15.10 10.86 6.63
N MET A 127 15.76 9.71 6.61
CA MET A 127 15.95 8.88 7.80
C MET A 127 16.81 9.59 8.85
N ARG A 128 17.85 10.32 8.45
CA ARG A 128 18.66 11.12 9.37
C ARG A 128 17.85 12.24 9.99
N ASP A 129 17.00 12.92 9.23
CA ASP A 129 16.14 14.00 9.71
C ASP A 129 15.16 13.50 10.76
N ILE A 130 14.56 12.32 10.54
CA ILE A 130 13.65 11.68 11.49
C ILE A 130 14.39 11.35 12.79
N GLN A 131 15.59 10.78 12.72
CA GLN A 131 16.40 10.46 13.88
C GLN A 131 16.80 11.71 14.65
N GLY A 132 17.15 12.79 13.95
CA GLY A 132 17.48 14.07 14.56
C GLY A 132 16.31 14.65 15.35
N GLN A 133 15.10 14.53 14.84
CA GLN A 133 13.89 14.98 15.53
C GLN A 133 13.59 14.16 16.79
N GLN A 134 13.84 12.85 16.76
CA GLN A 134 13.60 11.97 17.89
C GLN A 134 14.60 12.21 19.04
N ASN A 135 15.78 12.71 18.72
CA ASN A 135 16.84 12.96 19.71
C ASN A 135 16.76 14.37 20.32
N GLN A 136 15.79 15.18 19.91
CA GLN A 136 15.47 16.46 20.53
C GLN A 136 14.31 16.31 21.50
#